data_64b37f5ad0bb8fd153fe929cff529e69
#
_entry.id   64b37f5ad0bb8fd153fe929cff529e69
#
_cell.length_a   1.000
_cell.length_b   1.000
_cell.length_c   1.000
_cell.angle_alpha   90.00
_cell.angle_beta   90.00
_cell.angle_gamma   90.00
#
_symmetry.space_group_name_H-M   'P 1'
#
loop_
_entity.id
_entity.type
_entity.pdbx_description
1 polymer ?
#
loop_
_entity_poly.entity_id
_entity_poly.type
_entity_poly.pdbx_seq_one_letter_code
_entity_poly.pdbx_strand_id
1 'polypeptide(L)'
;AALAAEFSGLSADHLEYTDEAAVIAMKKANTVAVLLPGSFHCLRETKLPPVELFRKHGVAMAVSTDLNPGTSPLQSMHLAMSLACTHFKLTPEEALLGATVHAASALGLEDRGRLLAGQRADFVQWSFKHPAELSYWLGGNPVHSIHHA
;
A
#
# COMPACT_ATOMS: atom_id res chain seq x y z
N ALA A 1 0.98 3.62 -15.67
CA ALA A 1 -0.39 3.53 -15.15
C ALA A 1 -1.40 3.25 -16.28
N ALA A 2 -1.55 4.14 -17.29
CA ALA A 2 -2.53 3.97 -18.38
C ALA A 2 -2.36 2.64 -19.12
N LEU A 3 -1.12 2.29 -19.51
CA LEU A 3 -0.82 1.04 -20.20
C LEU A 3 -1.17 -0.19 -19.34
N ALA A 4 -0.87 -0.18 -18.05
CA ALA A 4 -1.24 -1.27 -17.14
C ALA A 4 -2.77 -1.46 -17.13
N ALA A 5 -3.52 -0.37 -17.05
CA ALA A 5 -4.98 -0.41 -17.09
C ALA A 5 -5.53 -0.91 -18.43
N GLU A 6 -4.94 -0.52 -19.55
CA GLU A 6 -5.32 -0.97 -20.89
C GLU A 6 -5.21 -2.50 -21.05
N PHE A 7 -4.16 -3.09 -20.47
CA PHE A 7 -3.95 -4.54 -20.46
C PHE A 7 -4.55 -5.26 -19.24
N SER A 8 -5.46 -4.60 -18.52
CA SER A 8 -6.13 -5.17 -17.33
C SER A 8 -5.14 -5.66 -16.28
N GLY A 9 -4.01 -4.96 -16.11
CA GLY A 9 -3.04 -5.26 -15.07
C GLY A 9 -3.66 -5.09 -13.69
N LEU A 10 -3.38 -6.03 -12.79
CA LEU A 10 -3.93 -6.02 -11.42
C LEU A 10 -3.44 -4.80 -10.64
N SER A 11 -2.20 -4.39 -10.88
CA SER A 11 -1.58 -3.24 -10.21
C SER A 11 -0.67 -2.44 -11.13
N ALA A 12 -0.33 -1.23 -10.69
CA ALA A 12 0.70 -0.40 -11.29
C ALA A 12 1.48 0.32 -10.18
N ASP A 13 2.81 0.35 -10.32
CA ASP A 13 3.75 0.86 -9.34
C ASP A 13 4.40 2.17 -9.83
N HIS A 14 5.10 2.92 -8.95
CA HIS A 14 5.83 4.15 -9.27
C HIS A 14 4.97 5.17 -10.02
N LEU A 15 3.95 5.66 -9.33
CA LEU A 15 2.86 6.42 -9.93
C LEU A 15 3.03 7.96 -9.85
N GLU A 16 4.23 8.44 -9.56
CA GLU A 16 4.54 9.87 -9.35
C GLU A 16 4.20 10.73 -10.58
N TYR A 17 4.24 10.15 -11.78
CA TYR A 17 3.98 10.82 -13.06
C TYR A 17 2.62 10.46 -13.67
N THR A 18 1.70 9.92 -12.87
CA THR A 18 0.36 9.54 -13.32
C THR A 18 -0.55 10.76 -13.42
N ASP A 19 -1.22 10.93 -14.55
CA ASP A 19 -2.22 11.97 -14.76
C ASP A 19 -3.65 11.49 -14.44
N GLU A 20 -4.61 12.41 -14.45
CA GLU A 20 -6.00 12.09 -14.12
C GLU A 20 -6.64 11.13 -15.13
N ALA A 21 -6.28 11.20 -16.41
CA ALA A 21 -6.80 10.28 -17.44
C ALA A 21 -6.36 8.84 -17.15
N ALA A 22 -5.09 8.65 -16.75
CA ALA A 22 -4.59 7.34 -16.36
C ALA A 22 -5.25 6.84 -15.06
N VAL A 23 -5.52 7.72 -14.08
CA VAL A 23 -6.26 7.36 -12.86
C VAL A 23 -7.68 6.87 -13.17
N ILE A 24 -8.39 7.55 -14.09
CA ILE A 24 -9.72 7.13 -14.55
C ILE A 24 -9.66 5.76 -15.24
N ALA A 25 -8.64 5.53 -16.08
CA ALA A 25 -8.41 4.23 -16.71
C ALA A 25 -8.15 3.12 -15.68
N MET A 26 -7.29 3.38 -14.69
CA MET A 26 -7.03 2.45 -13.57
C MET A 26 -8.33 2.08 -12.83
N LYS A 27 -9.17 3.07 -12.53
CA LYS A 27 -10.46 2.81 -11.88
C LYS A 27 -11.35 1.89 -12.73
N LYS A 28 -11.43 2.15 -14.01
CA LYS A 28 -12.22 1.38 -14.98
C LYS A 28 -11.78 -0.09 -15.07
N ALA A 29 -10.46 -0.31 -15.00
CA ALA A 29 -9.83 -1.63 -15.09
C ALA A 29 -9.72 -2.33 -13.72
N ASN A 30 -10.10 -1.67 -12.62
CA ASN A 30 -9.84 -2.10 -11.25
C ASN A 30 -8.34 -2.31 -10.93
N THR A 31 -7.47 -1.61 -11.63
CA THR A 31 -6.01 -1.64 -11.38
C THR A 31 -5.71 -0.92 -10.07
N VAL A 32 -5.02 -1.60 -9.16
CA VAL A 32 -4.62 -1.05 -7.87
C VAL A 32 -3.39 -0.16 -8.02
N ALA A 33 -3.40 1.01 -7.37
CA ALA A 33 -2.25 1.90 -7.29
C ALA A 33 -1.30 1.42 -6.18
N VAL A 34 -0.11 0.96 -6.52
CA VAL A 34 0.89 0.54 -5.52
C VAL A 34 1.83 1.70 -5.22
N LEU A 35 1.82 2.15 -3.98
CA LEU A 35 2.62 3.26 -3.47
C LEU A 35 3.88 2.72 -2.83
N LEU A 36 5.04 3.29 -3.18
CA LEU A 36 6.37 2.82 -2.80
C LEU A 36 7.13 3.87 -1.98
N PRO A 37 6.74 4.11 -0.72
CA PRO A 37 7.29 5.21 0.08
C PRO A 37 8.77 5.01 0.43
N GLY A 38 9.26 3.78 0.47
CA GLY A 38 10.68 3.47 0.71
C GLY A 38 11.56 3.94 -0.44
N SER A 39 11.19 3.60 -1.67
CA SER A 39 11.88 4.04 -2.89
C SER A 39 11.84 5.57 -3.01
N PHE A 40 10.68 6.19 -2.84
CA PHE A 40 10.51 7.63 -2.80
C PHE A 40 11.48 8.32 -1.82
N HIS A 41 11.56 7.79 -0.60
CA HIS A 41 12.43 8.32 0.47
C HIS A 41 13.91 8.17 0.11
N CYS A 42 14.35 6.98 -0.29
CA CYS A 42 15.75 6.68 -0.55
C CYS A 42 16.29 7.42 -1.77
N LEU A 43 15.49 7.57 -2.82
CA LEU A 43 15.84 8.31 -4.02
C LEU A 43 15.71 9.84 -3.85
N ARG A 44 15.20 10.30 -2.72
CA ARG A 44 14.87 11.72 -2.50
C ARG A 44 13.97 12.29 -3.58
N GLU A 45 13.01 11.47 -4.02
CA GLU A 45 12.04 11.91 -5.01
C GLU A 45 11.23 13.10 -4.46
N THR A 46 10.87 14.01 -5.33
CA THR A 46 10.14 15.24 -4.96
C THR A 46 8.73 15.27 -5.52
N LYS A 47 8.48 14.54 -6.60
CA LYS A 47 7.15 14.46 -7.19
C LYS A 47 6.33 13.38 -6.50
N LEU A 48 5.24 13.81 -5.89
CA LEU A 48 4.33 12.90 -5.17
C LEU A 48 3.40 12.13 -6.14
N PRO A 49 3.06 10.88 -5.83
CA PRO A 49 1.97 10.20 -6.51
C PRO A 49 0.65 10.96 -6.27
N PRO A 50 -0.29 10.98 -7.24
CA PRO A 50 -1.50 11.79 -7.17
C PRO A 50 -2.57 11.17 -6.26
N VAL A 51 -2.28 11.04 -4.97
CA VAL A 51 -3.14 10.39 -3.97
C VAL A 51 -4.54 11.01 -3.93
N GLU A 52 -4.66 12.33 -4.06
CA GLU A 52 -5.96 13.00 -4.10
C GLU A 52 -6.80 12.60 -5.33
N LEU A 53 -6.17 12.33 -6.46
CA LEU A 53 -6.88 11.81 -7.64
C LEU A 53 -7.31 10.36 -7.42
N PHE A 54 -6.49 9.54 -6.77
CA PHE A 54 -6.88 8.17 -6.41
C PHE A 54 -8.08 8.16 -5.48
N ARG A 55 -8.12 9.04 -4.46
CA ARG A 55 -9.28 9.22 -3.58
C ARG A 55 -10.50 9.69 -4.35
N LYS A 56 -10.37 10.75 -5.16
CA LYS A 56 -11.44 11.34 -5.95
C LYS A 56 -12.12 10.32 -6.85
N HIS A 57 -11.36 9.47 -7.50
CA HIS A 57 -11.86 8.46 -8.43
C HIS A 57 -12.09 7.08 -7.80
N GLY A 58 -11.78 6.90 -6.51
CA GLY A 58 -11.98 5.65 -5.79
C GLY A 58 -11.07 4.52 -6.29
N VAL A 59 -9.82 4.83 -6.68
CA VAL A 59 -8.80 3.84 -7.00
C VAL A 59 -8.24 3.29 -5.69
N ALA A 60 -8.20 1.96 -5.55
CA ALA A 60 -7.59 1.29 -4.41
C ALA A 60 -6.09 1.58 -4.36
N MET A 61 -5.58 1.93 -3.18
CA MET A 61 -4.16 2.22 -2.96
C MET A 61 -3.54 1.13 -2.09
N ALA A 62 -2.58 0.39 -2.60
CA ALA A 62 -1.74 -0.52 -1.83
C ALA A 62 -0.44 0.18 -1.41
N VAL A 63 0.16 -0.29 -0.32
CA VAL A 63 1.48 0.15 0.16
C VAL A 63 2.43 -1.04 0.11
N SER A 64 3.61 -0.85 -0.47
CA SER A 64 4.64 -1.88 -0.54
C SER A 64 6.00 -1.34 -0.10
N THR A 65 6.88 -2.25 0.31
CA THR A 65 8.27 -1.91 0.66
C THR A 65 9.13 -1.68 -0.58
N ASP A 66 8.78 -2.30 -1.70
CA ASP A 66 9.65 -2.34 -2.89
C ASP A 66 11.07 -2.83 -2.54
N LEU A 67 11.18 -3.81 -1.64
CA LEU A 67 12.47 -4.24 -1.09
C LEU A 67 13.43 -4.66 -2.18
N ASN A 68 14.45 -3.85 -2.36
CA ASN A 68 15.57 -4.14 -3.27
C ASN A 68 16.84 -3.39 -2.79
N PRO A 69 18.04 -3.88 -3.14
CA PRO A 69 19.29 -3.29 -2.66
C PRO A 69 19.63 -1.94 -3.33
N GLY A 70 19.02 -1.63 -4.46
CA GLY A 70 19.35 -0.45 -5.26
C GLY A 70 18.65 0.83 -4.82
N THR A 71 17.35 0.76 -4.66
CA THR A 71 16.50 1.96 -4.48
C THR A 71 15.61 1.92 -3.24
N SER A 72 15.39 0.76 -2.62
CA SER A 72 14.53 0.64 -1.45
C SER A 72 15.00 -0.48 -0.50
N PRO A 73 16.03 -0.25 0.33
CA PRO A 73 16.47 -1.24 1.32
C PRO A 73 15.51 -1.32 2.52
N LEU A 74 14.22 -1.11 2.30
CA LEU A 74 13.17 -1.06 3.31
C LEU A 74 12.60 -2.47 3.57
N GLN A 75 12.92 -3.05 4.74
CA GLN A 75 12.50 -4.41 5.11
C GLN A 75 11.20 -4.46 5.95
N SER A 76 10.68 -3.33 6.36
CA SER A 76 9.57 -3.24 7.32
C SER A 76 8.31 -2.66 6.68
N MET A 77 7.24 -3.44 6.59
CA MET A 77 5.91 -2.94 6.20
C MET A 77 5.38 -1.91 7.19
N HIS A 78 5.69 -2.06 8.47
CA HIS A 78 5.33 -1.09 9.51
C HIS A 78 5.95 0.29 9.19
N LEU A 79 7.24 0.31 8.84
CA LEU A 79 7.92 1.55 8.42
C LEU A 79 7.39 2.05 7.06
N ALA A 80 7.05 1.16 6.12
CA ALA A 80 6.44 1.57 4.85
C ALA A 80 5.11 2.30 5.07
N MET A 81 4.23 1.80 5.95
CA MET A 81 2.99 2.48 6.31
C MET A 81 3.24 3.86 6.94
N SER A 82 4.23 3.96 7.83
CA SER A 82 4.63 5.22 8.46
C SER A 82 5.11 6.26 7.45
N LEU A 83 5.98 5.83 6.51
CA LEU A 83 6.47 6.69 5.43
C LEU A 83 5.37 7.09 4.44
N ALA A 84 4.41 6.19 4.16
CA ALA A 84 3.26 6.51 3.31
C ALA A 84 2.37 7.60 3.94
N CYS A 85 2.13 7.52 5.25
CA CYS A 85 1.43 8.59 5.97
C CYS A 85 2.21 9.91 5.96
N THR A 86 3.53 9.86 6.17
CA THR A 86 4.37 11.05 6.28
C THR A 86 4.59 11.72 4.92
N HIS A 87 4.98 10.98 3.89
CA HIS A 87 5.32 11.52 2.58
C HIS A 87 4.09 11.71 1.68
N PHE A 88 3.21 10.71 1.61
CA PHE A 88 2.08 10.71 0.69
C PHE A 88 0.77 11.19 1.31
N LYS A 89 0.80 11.53 2.61
CA LYS A 89 -0.38 12.01 3.37
C LYS A 89 -1.53 11.00 3.38
N LEU A 90 -1.21 9.70 3.37
CA LEU A 90 -2.21 8.69 3.64
C LEU A 90 -2.71 8.81 5.09
N THR A 91 -3.98 8.53 5.30
CA THR A 91 -4.47 8.31 6.66
C THR A 91 -3.93 6.97 7.19
N PRO A 92 -3.83 6.77 8.52
CA PRO A 92 -3.46 5.47 9.09
C PRO A 92 -4.37 4.33 8.62
N GLU A 93 -5.64 4.61 8.41
CA GLU A 93 -6.61 3.64 7.86
C GLU A 93 -6.28 3.27 6.42
N GLU A 94 -6.02 4.24 5.55
CA GLU A 94 -5.61 3.99 4.17
C GLU A 94 -4.31 3.19 4.10
N ALA A 95 -3.33 3.49 4.96
CA ALA A 95 -2.08 2.76 5.02
C ALA A 95 -2.30 1.29 5.47
N LEU A 96 -3.16 1.05 6.45
CA LEU A 96 -3.51 -0.29 6.91
C LEU A 96 -4.27 -1.07 5.84
N LEU A 97 -5.29 -0.48 5.20
CA LEU A 97 -6.00 -1.09 4.07
C LEU A 97 -5.03 -1.35 2.91
N GLY A 98 -4.10 -0.44 2.68
CA GLY A 98 -3.05 -0.54 1.67
C GLY A 98 -2.10 -1.71 1.89
N ALA A 99 -1.79 -2.04 3.14
CA ALA A 99 -0.94 -3.16 3.52
C ALA A 99 -1.70 -4.51 3.65
N THR A 100 -3.03 -4.50 3.54
CA THR A 100 -3.87 -5.68 3.74
C THR A 100 -4.81 -5.93 2.55
N VAL A 101 -6.00 -5.37 2.57
CA VAL A 101 -7.06 -5.59 1.57
C VAL A 101 -6.63 -5.20 0.16
N HIS A 102 -6.07 -4.00 0.02
CA HIS A 102 -5.67 -3.50 -1.29
C HIS A 102 -4.40 -4.19 -1.79
N ALA A 103 -3.47 -4.56 -0.89
CA ALA A 103 -2.31 -5.38 -1.25
C ALA A 103 -2.74 -6.77 -1.76
N ALA A 104 -3.70 -7.42 -1.09
CA ALA A 104 -4.26 -8.68 -1.57
C ALA A 104 -4.89 -8.53 -2.97
N SER A 105 -5.68 -7.47 -3.18
CA SER A 105 -6.27 -7.16 -4.48
C SER A 105 -5.22 -6.92 -5.56
N ALA A 106 -4.13 -6.19 -5.24
CA ALA A 106 -3.01 -5.94 -6.17
C ALA A 106 -2.32 -7.23 -6.64
N LEU A 107 -2.38 -8.28 -5.83
CA LEU A 107 -1.82 -9.61 -6.13
C LEU A 107 -2.86 -10.60 -6.69
N GLY A 108 -4.12 -10.19 -6.85
CA GLY A 108 -5.20 -11.09 -7.28
C GLY A 108 -5.58 -12.15 -6.24
N LEU A 109 -5.33 -11.89 -4.95
CA LEU A 109 -5.63 -12.82 -3.86
C LEU A 109 -6.99 -12.45 -3.23
N GLU A 110 -7.93 -13.40 -3.24
CA GLU A 110 -9.31 -13.17 -2.78
C GLU A 110 -9.57 -13.75 -1.39
N ASP A 111 -8.69 -14.64 -0.91
CA ASP A 111 -8.87 -15.42 0.31
C ASP A 111 -8.20 -14.84 1.55
N ARG A 112 -7.64 -13.62 1.46
CA ARG A 112 -6.86 -12.98 2.53
C ARG A 112 -6.98 -11.45 2.53
N GLY A 113 -6.29 -10.80 3.48
CA GLY A 113 -6.31 -9.34 3.68
C GLY A 113 -7.45 -8.88 4.60
N ARG A 114 -8.32 -9.79 5.06
CA ARG A 114 -9.44 -9.51 5.97
C ARG A 114 -9.61 -10.62 6.98
N LEU A 115 -10.10 -10.29 8.16
CA LEU A 115 -10.51 -11.26 9.19
C LEU A 115 -12.01 -11.54 9.03
N LEU A 116 -12.34 -12.46 8.11
CA LEU A 116 -13.71 -12.88 7.81
C LEU A 116 -13.81 -14.41 7.82
N ALA A 117 -14.99 -14.92 8.17
CA ALA A 117 -15.27 -16.35 8.08
C ALA A 117 -15.09 -16.85 6.62
N GLY A 118 -14.38 -17.96 6.47
CA GLY A 118 -14.08 -18.57 5.17
C GLY A 118 -12.80 -18.05 4.49
N GLN A 119 -12.14 -17.04 5.06
CA GLN A 119 -10.83 -16.60 4.61
C GLN A 119 -9.68 -17.26 5.38
N ARG A 120 -8.48 -17.21 4.84
CA ARG A 120 -7.28 -17.71 5.52
C ARG A 120 -7.06 -16.97 6.84
N ALA A 121 -6.70 -17.72 7.86
CA ALA A 121 -6.40 -17.17 9.19
C ALA A 121 -4.95 -16.66 9.29
N ASP A 122 -4.48 -15.92 8.27
CA ASP A 122 -3.19 -15.24 8.29
C ASP A 122 -3.37 -13.87 8.95
N PHE A 123 -2.97 -13.73 10.20
CA PHE A 123 -3.09 -12.46 10.92
C PHE A 123 -1.94 -12.22 11.90
N VAL A 124 -1.75 -10.95 12.23
CA VAL A 124 -0.76 -10.49 13.21
C VAL A 124 -1.48 -9.85 14.39
N GLN A 125 -1.13 -10.29 15.58
CA GLN A 125 -1.55 -9.62 16.81
C GLN A 125 -0.48 -8.61 17.24
N TRP A 126 -0.92 -7.40 17.56
CA TRP A 126 -0.05 -6.28 17.89
C TRP A 126 -0.21 -5.85 19.35
N SER A 127 0.88 -5.37 19.95
CA SER A 127 0.90 -4.80 21.31
C SER A 127 0.46 -3.33 21.35
N PHE A 128 -0.47 -2.94 20.50
CA PHE A 128 -1.01 -1.58 20.41
C PHE A 128 -2.43 -1.49 20.97
N LYS A 129 -2.82 -0.27 21.36
CA LYS A 129 -4.19 0.03 21.80
C LYS A 129 -5.08 0.55 20.68
N HIS A 130 -4.47 1.13 19.63
CA HIS A 130 -5.19 1.73 18.52
C HIS A 130 -4.51 1.41 17.19
N PRO A 131 -5.26 1.07 16.10
CA PRO A 131 -4.68 0.72 14.82
C PRO A 131 -3.78 1.80 14.20
N ALA A 132 -4.04 3.08 14.47
CA ALA A 132 -3.21 4.19 13.99
C ALA A 132 -1.76 4.13 14.50
N GLU A 133 -1.51 3.44 15.60
CA GLU A 133 -0.15 3.29 16.15
C GLU A 133 0.76 2.49 15.20
N LEU A 134 0.19 1.66 14.32
CA LEU A 134 0.94 0.96 13.26
C LEU A 134 1.66 1.92 12.29
N SER A 135 1.13 3.11 12.09
CA SER A 135 1.74 4.12 11.21
C SER A 135 2.43 5.25 11.97
N TYR A 136 2.30 5.30 13.30
CA TYR A 136 2.83 6.37 14.13
C TYR A 136 4.28 6.13 14.53
N TRP A 137 4.61 4.93 15.06
CA TRP A 137 5.92 4.63 15.59
C TRP A 137 6.94 4.34 14.49
N LEU A 138 8.08 5.02 14.52
CA LEU A 138 9.22 4.78 13.64
C LEU A 138 10.19 3.82 14.32
N GLY A 139 10.41 2.66 13.72
CA GLY A 139 11.26 1.62 14.30
C GLY A 139 10.57 0.83 15.42
N GLY A 140 11.31 -0.08 16.03
CA GLY A 140 10.73 -1.03 16.98
C GLY A 140 10.00 -2.20 16.29
N ASN A 141 9.61 -3.17 17.10
CA ASN A 141 8.83 -4.32 16.65
C ASN A 141 7.66 -4.55 17.62
N PRO A 142 6.47 -4.01 17.34
CA PRO A 142 5.30 -4.13 18.18
C PRO A 142 4.53 -5.44 17.99
N VAL A 143 5.04 -6.37 17.20
CA VAL A 143 4.40 -7.68 16.96
C VAL A 143 4.37 -8.46 18.26
N HIS A 144 3.15 -8.90 18.66
CA HIS A 144 2.95 -9.81 19.78
C HIS A 144 2.99 -11.28 19.32
N SER A 145 2.24 -11.61 18.28
CA SER A 145 2.23 -12.95 17.69
C SER A 145 1.84 -12.91 16.21
N ILE A 146 2.28 -13.93 15.47
CA ILE A 146 1.93 -14.13 14.06
C ILE A 146 1.25 -15.49 13.94
N HIS A 147 0.12 -15.51 13.24
CA HIS A 147 -0.68 -16.71 13.01
C HIS A 147 -0.79 -16.96 11.50
N HIS A 148 -0.61 -18.23 11.11
CA HIS A 148 -0.74 -18.72 9.73
C HIS A 148 -1.69 -19.90 9.69
N ALA A 149 -2.53 -19.96 8.65
CA ALA A 149 -3.39 -21.09 8.34
C ALA A 149 -2.69 -22.10 7.45
#